data_72ddf4488a4c79a975d3067fccc0d7e3
#
_entry.id   72ddf4488a4c79a975d3067fccc0d7e3
#
_cell.length_a   1.000
_cell.length_b   1.000
_cell.length_c   1.000
_cell.angle_alpha   90.00
_cell.angle_beta   90.00
_cell.angle_gamma   90.00
#
_symmetry.space_group_name_H-M   'P 1'
#
loop_
_entity.id
_entity.type
_entity.pdbx_description
1 polymer ?
#
loop_
_entity_poly.entity_id
_entity_poly.type
_entity_poly.pdbx_seq_one_letter_code
_entity_poly.pdbx_strand_id
1 'polypeptide(L)'
;MRKSCKGEIKHLFIDEAQDYSAFQFAYIKYLFPYTQMTLLGDMNQTIYHYATKNHPLISENRESVERVTLTKSYRSTTEIVTFTKTFAPSSEIIEPFHREGKKPQLIKLEKCDPVDLTIVNVTKKLLEQGYETIGVISKSAAQTAKLYHNLKGQLPVKMIHEETYQFDKGILILPVYLAKGIEFDAVIIPDASEKNYYNETDRNLFYTACTRAMHELVMITTEKPCLFINEAPQSSYVLEFKIDN
;
A
#
# COMPACT_ATOMS: atom_id res chain seq x y z
N MET A 1 15.75 -39.22 -6.36
CA MET A 1 16.89 -38.56 -7.03
C MET A 1 16.86 -37.08 -6.72
N ARG A 2 17.77 -36.56 -5.89
CA ARG A 2 17.87 -35.15 -5.53
C ARG A 2 18.60 -34.41 -6.67
N LYS A 3 17.89 -33.65 -7.51
CA LYS A 3 18.53 -32.61 -8.31
C LYS A 3 18.79 -31.45 -7.36
N SER A 4 19.96 -31.42 -6.73
CA SER A 4 20.46 -30.18 -6.16
C SER A 4 20.80 -29.27 -7.34
N CYS A 5 20.29 -28.05 -7.36
CA CYS A 5 20.79 -27.00 -8.23
C CYS A 5 22.20 -26.63 -7.76
N LYS A 6 23.15 -27.58 -7.90
CA LYS A 6 24.54 -27.38 -7.53
C LYS A 6 25.22 -26.56 -8.62
N GLY A 7 25.56 -25.34 -8.32
CA GLY A 7 26.81 -24.83 -8.82
C GLY A 7 26.82 -23.61 -9.74
N GLU A 8 25.68 -23.01 -10.13
CA GLU A 8 25.75 -21.87 -11.09
C GLU A 8 25.27 -20.53 -10.53
N ILE A 9 24.41 -20.51 -9.52
CA ILE A 9 23.88 -19.26 -8.95
C ILE A 9 24.85 -18.75 -7.87
N LYS A 10 25.54 -17.68 -8.17
CA LYS A 10 26.50 -17.05 -7.25
C LYS A 10 25.84 -16.06 -6.30
N HIS A 11 24.75 -15.44 -6.74
CA HIS A 11 24.04 -14.40 -5.98
C HIS A 11 22.55 -14.51 -6.21
N LEU A 12 21.75 -14.35 -5.15
CA LEU A 12 20.30 -14.35 -5.16
C LEU A 12 19.79 -13.01 -4.64
N PHE A 13 18.96 -12.34 -5.42
CA PHE A 13 18.23 -11.14 -4.99
C PHE A 13 16.81 -11.54 -4.63
N ILE A 14 16.35 -11.15 -3.44
CA ILE A 14 14.99 -11.40 -2.96
C ILE A 14 14.36 -10.06 -2.67
N ASP A 15 13.40 -9.68 -3.50
CA ASP A 15 12.61 -8.49 -3.31
C ASP A 15 11.38 -8.77 -2.42
N GLU A 16 10.81 -7.73 -1.82
CA GLU A 16 9.69 -7.83 -0.86
C GLU A 16 9.95 -8.86 0.25
N ALA A 17 11.20 -8.92 0.69
CA ALA A 17 11.68 -9.96 1.60
C ALA A 17 10.95 -9.96 2.96
N GLN A 18 10.31 -8.85 3.36
CA GLN A 18 9.53 -8.76 4.61
C GLN A 18 8.29 -9.68 4.60
N ASP A 19 7.83 -10.14 3.44
CA ASP A 19 6.67 -11.03 3.35
C ASP A 19 7.04 -12.52 3.39
N TYR A 20 8.33 -12.83 3.36
CA TYR A 20 8.78 -14.21 3.47
C TYR A 20 8.77 -14.68 4.93
N SER A 21 8.22 -15.85 5.17
CA SER A 21 8.29 -16.49 6.47
C SER A 21 9.70 -17.02 6.77
N ALA A 22 10.00 -17.25 8.04
CA ALA A 22 11.27 -17.87 8.47
C ALA A 22 11.49 -19.25 7.81
N PHE A 23 10.39 -20.00 7.58
CA PHE A 23 10.44 -21.29 6.89
C PHE A 23 10.86 -21.13 5.42
N GLN A 24 10.31 -20.15 4.71
CA GLN A 24 10.67 -19.88 3.31
C GLN A 24 12.15 -19.49 3.20
N PHE A 25 12.67 -18.64 4.11
CA PHE A 25 14.08 -18.33 4.14
C PHE A 25 14.97 -19.56 4.45
N ALA A 26 14.57 -20.40 5.38
CA ALA A 26 15.28 -21.63 5.68
C ALA A 26 15.30 -22.58 4.47
N TYR A 27 14.19 -22.66 3.76
CA TYR A 27 14.08 -23.46 2.54
C TYR A 27 14.95 -22.91 1.40
N ILE A 28 14.96 -21.60 1.19
CA ILE A 28 15.83 -20.95 0.19
C ILE A 28 17.30 -21.22 0.51
N LYS A 29 17.72 -21.09 1.78
CA LYS A 29 19.07 -21.42 2.22
C LYS A 29 19.43 -22.88 2.04
N TYR A 30 18.46 -23.78 2.25
CA TYR A 30 18.66 -25.22 2.01
C TYR A 30 18.87 -25.53 0.53
N LEU A 31 18.14 -24.82 -0.36
CA LEU A 31 18.30 -24.98 -1.82
C LEU A 31 19.61 -24.38 -2.34
N PHE A 32 20.03 -23.22 -1.76
CA PHE A 32 21.16 -22.43 -2.20
C PHE A 32 22.18 -22.18 -1.07
N PRO A 33 22.81 -23.24 -0.51
CA PRO A 33 23.61 -23.13 0.72
C PRO A 33 24.87 -22.27 0.58
N TYR A 34 25.40 -22.09 -0.63
CA TYR A 34 26.65 -21.37 -0.90
C TYR A 34 26.45 -20.06 -1.66
N THR A 35 25.18 -19.67 -1.88
CA THR A 35 24.83 -18.49 -2.65
C THR A 35 24.78 -17.27 -1.72
N GLN A 36 25.42 -16.18 -2.12
CA GLN A 36 25.23 -14.89 -1.48
C GLN A 36 23.81 -14.38 -1.73
N MET A 37 23.27 -13.64 -0.77
CA MET A 37 21.89 -13.13 -0.86
C MET A 37 21.86 -11.64 -0.57
N THR A 38 21.12 -10.91 -1.41
CA THR A 38 20.69 -9.54 -1.14
C THR A 38 19.18 -9.57 -0.90
N LEU A 39 18.75 -9.13 0.27
CA LEU A 39 17.37 -9.03 0.66
C LEU A 39 16.95 -7.56 0.57
N LEU A 40 15.91 -7.29 -0.21
CA LEU A 40 15.30 -5.96 -0.31
C LEU A 40 13.91 -6.03 0.31
N GLY A 41 13.52 -5.00 1.07
CA GLY A 41 12.21 -4.99 1.69
C GLY A 41 11.94 -3.72 2.49
N ASP A 42 10.66 -3.42 2.68
CA ASP A 42 10.16 -2.33 3.51
C ASP A 42 9.30 -2.91 4.64
N MET A 43 9.81 -2.83 5.86
CA MET A 43 9.12 -3.34 7.05
C MET A 43 7.79 -2.64 7.33
N ASN A 44 7.63 -1.38 6.86
CA ASN A 44 6.37 -0.65 6.97
C ASN A 44 5.26 -1.21 6.07
N GLN A 45 5.63 -1.94 5.00
CA GLN A 45 4.70 -2.54 4.05
C GLN A 45 4.49 -4.04 4.27
N THR A 46 4.81 -4.56 5.46
CA THR A 46 4.55 -5.95 5.83
C THR A 46 3.05 -6.18 5.95
N ILE A 47 2.47 -7.01 5.10
CA ILE A 47 1.04 -7.36 5.14
C ILE A 47 0.81 -8.60 6.00
N TYR A 48 1.74 -9.53 6.00
CA TYR A 48 1.67 -10.78 6.75
C TYR A 48 2.50 -10.68 8.03
N HIS A 49 1.92 -11.05 9.17
CA HIS A 49 2.58 -11.02 10.49
C HIS A 49 3.65 -12.11 10.67
N TYR A 50 4.39 -12.45 9.62
CA TYR A 50 5.50 -13.40 9.68
C TYR A 50 6.80 -12.77 10.17
N ALA A 51 6.88 -11.46 10.28
CA ALA A 51 8.07 -10.75 10.74
C ALA A 51 8.22 -10.91 12.26
N THR A 52 8.84 -11.99 12.67
CA THR A 52 9.29 -12.21 14.05
C THR A 52 10.64 -11.53 14.27
N LYS A 53 11.06 -11.36 15.54
CA LYS A 53 12.40 -10.85 15.90
C LYS A 53 13.56 -11.61 15.23
N ASN A 54 13.32 -12.83 14.75
CA ASN A 54 14.28 -13.65 14.03
C ASN A 54 14.22 -13.48 12.51
N HIS A 55 13.41 -12.54 12.01
CA HIS A 55 13.33 -12.29 10.57
C HIS A 55 14.68 -11.76 10.06
N PRO A 56 15.19 -12.25 8.90
CA PRO A 56 16.52 -11.87 8.38
C PRO A 56 16.73 -10.37 8.17
N LEU A 57 15.66 -9.61 7.87
CA LEU A 57 15.71 -8.16 7.72
C LEU A 57 15.80 -7.41 9.06
N ILE A 58 15.47 -8.05 10.20
CA ILE A 58 15.45 -7.41 11.54
C ILE A 58 16.62 -7.87 12.39
N SER A 59 17.08 -9.12 12.18
CA SER A 59 18.09 -9.74 13.04
C SER A 59 19.45 -9.03 12.93
N GLU A 60 19.89 -8.41 14.02
CA GLU A 60 21.17 -7.69 14.14
C GLU A 60 22.39 -8.62 14.33
N ASN A 61 22.19 -9.89 14.65
CA ASN A 61 23.22 -10.80 15.12
C ASN A 61 23.82 -11.70 14.04
N ARG A 62 24.41 -11.13 12.97
CA ARG A 62 25.22 -11.92 12.04
C ARG A 62 26.46 -11.13 11.63
N GLU A 63 27.63 -11.59 12.06
CA GLU A 63 28.94 -11.02 11.75
C GLU A 63 29.27 -10.86 10.24
N SER A 64 28.41 -11.37 9.36
CA SER A 64 28.59 -11.36 7.89
C SER A 64 27.45 -10.66 7.13
N VAL A 65 26.63 -9.83 7.79
CA VAL A 65 25.52 -9.11 7.15
C VAL A 65 25.79 -7.62 7.12
N GLU A 66 25.87 -7.06 5.93
CA GLU A 66 25.86 -5.62 5.72
C GLU A 66 24.42 -5.13 5.58
N ARG A 67 24.06 -4.09 6.34
CA ARG A 67 22.73 -3.48 6.28
C ARG A 67 22.82 -2.06 5.74
N VAL A 68 22.05 -1.79 4.69
CA VAL A 68 21.89 -0.46 4.12
C VAL A 68 20.43 -0.04 4.28
N THR A 69 20.20 1.09 4.95
CA THR A 69 18.85 1.65 5.12
C THR A 69 18.69 2.85 4.19
N LEU A 70 17.64 2.78 3.34
CA LEU A 70 17.26 3.88 2.46
C LEU A 70 16.13 4.66 3.13
N THR A 71 16.40 5.91 3.51
CA THR A 71 15.42 6.76 4.24
C THR A 71 14.58 7.64 3.31
N LYS A 72 15.02 7.85 2.06
CA LYS A 72 14.33 8.75 1.12
C LYS A 72 13.26 8.04 0.32
N SER A 73 12.04 8.57 0.37
CA SER A 73 10.93 8.13 -0.48
C SER A 73 10.86 8.98 -1.74
N TYR A 74 11.04 8.36 -2.91
CA TYR A 74 11.00 9.01 -4.23
C TYR A 74 9.67 8.82 -4.95
N ARG A 75 8.83 7.92 -4.47
CA ARG A 75 7.60 7.48 -5.15
C ARG A 75 6.51 8.54 -5.08
N SER A 76 6.17 8.95 -3.87
CA SER A 76 5.04 9.84 -3.60
C SER A 76 5.49 11.30 -3.42
N THR A 77 4.54 12.22 -3.53
CA THR A 77 4.77 13.64 -3.23
C THR A 77 5.10 13.87 -1.76
N THR A 78 5.73 14.99 -1.47
CA THR A 78 6.12 15.40 -0.10
C THR A 78 4.93 15.39 0.85
N GLU A 79 3.76 15.80 0.39
CA GLU A 79 2.53 15.90 1.17
C GLU A 79 2.01 14.51 1.56
N ILE A 80 2.00 13.56 0.61
CA ILE A 80 1.59 12.18 0.86
C ILE A 80 2.56 11.51 1.85
N VAL A 81 3.87 11.66 1.64
CA VAL A 81 4.89 11.11 2.55
C VAL A 81 4.77 11.74 3.94
N THR A 82 4.56 13.06 4.02
CA THR A 82 4.39 13.78 5.30
C THR A 82 3.17 13.28 6.08
N PHE A 83 2.08 12.99 5.39
CA PHE A 83 0.89 12.41 5.99
C PHE A 83 1.13 10.96 6.44
N THR A 84 1.63 10.10 5.56
CA THR A 84 1.75 8.66 5.82
C THR A 84 2.82 8.32 6.87
N LYS A 85 3.92 9.09 6.95
CA LYS A 85 4.96 8.85 7.95
C LYS A 85 4.48 8.99 9.40
N THR A 86 3.38 9.72 9.65
CA THR A 86 2.85 9.93 11.00
C THR A 86 2.29 8.66 11.62
N PHE A 87 1.85 7.73 10.80
CA PHE A 87 1.34 6.43 11.20
C PHE A 87 2.11 5.26 10.57
N ALA A 88 3.34 5.50 10.13
CA ALA A 88 4.20 4.43 9.64
C ALA A 88 4.42 3.37 10.75
N PRO A 89 4.33 2.08 10.44
CA PRO A 89 4.45 1.01 11.43
C PRO A 89 5.80 0.94 12.15
N SER A 90 6.88 1.32 11.49
CA SER A 90 8.21 1.36 12.10
C SER A 90 8.61 2.79 12.47
N SER A 91 9.54 2.89 13.43
CA SER A 91 10.17 4.15 13.83
C SER A 91 11.27 4.60 12.89
N GLU A 92 11.47 3.95 11.75
CA GLU A 92 12.50 4.33 10.78
C GLU A 92 12.20 5.72 10.20
N ILE A 93 13.26 6.51 10.02
CA ILE A 93 13.14 7.87 9.50
C ILE A 93 12.76 7.78 8.02
N ILE A 94 11.58 8.30 7.67
CA ILE A 94 11.11 8.43 6.29
C ILE A 94 11.19 9.90 5.90
N GLU A 95 12.06 10.20 4.95
CA GLU A 95 12.25 11.54 4.40
C GLU A 95 11.61 11.62 3.01
N PRO A 96 10.76 12.63 2.76
CA PRO A 96 10.26 12.87 1.41
C PRO A 96 11.40 13.36 0.51
N PHE A 97 11.43 12.87 -0.74
CA PHE A 97 12.16 13.56 -1.78
C PHE A 97 11.36 14.79 -2.21
N HIS A 98 12.02 15.93 -2.45
CA HIS A 98 11.38 17.21 -2.77
C HIS A 98 10.57 17.16 -4.08
N ARG A 99 9.37 16.60 -4.01
CA ARG A 99 8.37 16.56 -5.07
C ARG A 99 7.07 17.10 -4.51
N GLU A 100 6.78 18.36 -4.81
CA GLU A 100 5.57 19.02 -4.37
C GLU A 100 4.31 18.40 -4.98
N GLY A 101 3.22 18.39 -4.24
CA GLY A 101 1.94 17.86 -4.65
C GLY A 101 0.79 18.41 -3.82
N LYS A 102 -0.38 17.77 -3.94
CA LYS A 102 -1.54 18.13 -3.13
C LYS A 102 -1.54 17.34 -1.83
N LYS A 103 -2.09 17.94 -0.78
CA LYS A 103 -2.34 17.25 0.47
C LYS A 103 -3.37 16.15 0.25
N PRO A 104 -3.22 14.97 0.90
CA PRO A 104 -4.27 13.97 0.93
C PRO A 104 -5.63 14.55 1.30
N GLN A 105 -6.69 14.07 0.66
CA GLN A 105 -8.05 14.52 0.92
C GLN A 105 -8.80 13.47 1.75
N LEU A 106 -9.50 13.89 2.79
CA LEU A 106 -10.45 13.07 3.54
C LEU A 106 -11.85 13.60 3.29
N ILE A 107 -12.65 12.86 2.52
CA ILE A 107 -14.05 13.20 2.23
C ILE A 107 -14.92 12.54 3.29
N LYS A 108 -15.56 13.35 4.11
CA LYS A 108 -16.51 12.89 5.11
C LYS A 108 -17.93 12.98 4.56
N LEU A 109 -18.60 11.85 4.50
CA LEU A 109 -19.97 11.71 4.04
C LEU A 109 -20.92 11.45 5.22
N GLU A 110 -22.19 11.77 5.05
CA GLU A 110 -23.24 11.31 5.95
C GLU A 110 -23.52 9.82 5.74
N LYS A 111 -24.10 9.14 6.73
CA LYS A 111 -24.37 7.68 6.66
C LYS A 111 -25.29 7.27 5.50
N CYS A 112 -26.16 8.17 5.06
CA CYS A 112 -27.10 7.95 3.96
C CYS A 112 -26.51 8.30 2.59
N ASP A 113 -25.34 8.93 2.53
CA ASP A 113 -24.73 9.34 1.28
C ASP A 113 -24.22 8.14 0.46
N PRO A 114 -24.42 8.16 -0.86
CA PRO A 114 -23.96 7.10 -1.73
C PRO A 114 -22.43 7.18 -1.94
N VAL A 115 -21.68 6.34 -1.23
CA VAL A 115 -20.22 6.24 -1.37
C VAL A 115 -19.82 5.96 -2.81
N ASP A 116 -20.54 5.09 -3.51
CA ASP A 116 -20.25 4.71 -4.90
C ASP A 116 -20.33 5.92 -5.84
N LEU A 117 -21.32 6.80 -5.67
CA LEU A 117 -21.42 8.03 -6.46
C LEU A 117 -20.26 8.98 -6.18
N THR A 118 -19.82 9.08 -4.93
CA THR A 118 -18.65 9.89 -4.57
C THR A 118 -17.38 9.35 -5.24
N ILE A 119 -17.19 8.02 -5.25
CA ILE A 119 -16.07 7.39 -5.96
C ILE A 119 -16.13 7.72 -7.46
N VAL A 120 -17.30 7.62 -8.07
CA VAL A 120 -17.49 7.96 -9.50
C VAL A 120 -17.11 9.41 -9.79
N ASN A 121 -17.58 10.35 -8.98
CA ASN A 121 -17.31 11.78 -9.16
C ASN A 121 -15.82 12.11 -8.95
N VAL A 122 -15.21 11.58 -7.90
CA VAL A 122 -13.78 11.73 -7.63
C VAL A 122 -12.95 11.15 -8.80
N THR A 123 -13.29 9.95 -9.25
CA THR A 123 -12.60 9.30 -10.36
C THR A 123 -12.66 10.12 -11.64
N LYS A 124 -13.84 10.66 -12.00
CA LYS A 124 -14.01 11.53 -13.17
C LYS A 124 -13.14 12.79 -13.06
N LYS A 125 -13.15 13.44 -11.89
CA LYS A 125 -12.32 14.62 -11.61
C LYS A 125 -10.83 14.32 -11.76
N LEU A 126 -10.37 13.16 -11.27
CA LEU A 126 -8.97 12.74 -11.41
C LEU A 126 -8.60 12.48 -12.88
N LEU A 127 -9.47 11.85 -13.67
CA LEU A 127 -9.25 11.64 -15.10
C LEU A 127 -9.19 12.97 -15.85
N GLU A 128 -10.05 13.94 -15.54
CA GLU A 128 -10.04 15.30 -16.10
C GLU A 128 -8.75 16.07 -15.78
N GLN A 129 -8.10 15.75 -14.65
CA GLN A 129 -6.80 16.31 -14.27
C GLN A 129 -5.63 15.63 -15.00
N GLY A 130 -5.90 14.60 -15.81
CA GLY A 130 -4.91 13.92 -16.65
C GLY A 130 -4.23 12.72 -15.98
N TYR A 131 -4.73 12.24 -14.83
CA TYR A 131 -4.21 11.02 -14.23
C TYR A 131 -4.65 9.80 -15.03
N GLU A 132 -3.70 8.93 -15.36
CA GLU A 132 -3.92 7.79 -16.25
C GLU A 132 -4.17 6.49 -15.49
N THR A 133 -3.62 6.37 -14.28
CA THR A 133 -3.72 5.17 -13.43
C THR A 133 -4.37 5.52 -12.09
N ILE A 134 -5.58 4.99 -11.86
CA ILE A 134 -6.34 5.25 -10.63
C ILE A 134 -6.60 3.92 -9.92
N GLY A 135 -6.07 3.79 -8.70
CA GLY A 135 -6.30 2.63 -7.85
C GLY A 135 -7.44 2.88 -6.86
N VAL A 136 -8.54 2.12 -6.94
CA VAL A 136 -9.55 2.07 -5.88
C VAL A 136 -9.20 0.90 -4.98
N ILE A 137 -8.55 1.19 -3.84
CA ILE A 137 -7.95 0.18 -2.98
C ILE A 137 -8.83 -0.06 -1.75
N SER A 138 -9.39 -1.26 -1.65
CA SER A 138 -10.18 -1.70 -0.50
C SER A 138 -9.36 -2.60 0.44
N LYS A 139 -9.81 -2.74 1.68
CA LYS A 139 -9.12 -3.58 2.67
C LYS A 139 -9.13 -5.07 2.32
N SER A 140 -10.22 -5.56 1.74
CA SER A 140 -10.44 -7.00 1.51
C SER A 140 -10.97 -7.31 0.11
N ALA A 141 -10.78 -8.58 -0.33
CA ALA A 141 -11.33 -9.07 -1.59
C ALA A 141 -12.87 -8.99 -1.66
N ALA A 142 -13.56 -9.21 -0.54
CA ALA A 142 -15.02 -9.11 -0.48
C ALA A 142 -15.51 -7.67 -0.75
N GLN A 143 -14.83 -6.68 -0.16
CA GLN A 143 -15.11 -5.26 -0.42
C GLN A 143 -14.79 -4.90 -1.88
N THR A 144 -13.68 -5.39 -2.43
CA THR A 144 -13.29 -5.21 -3.84
C THR A 144 -14.38 -5.71 -4.78
N ALA A 145 -14.88 -6.93 -4.58
CA ALA A 145 -15.92 -7.53 -5.42
C ALA A 145 -17.22 -6.74 -5.37
N LYS A 146 -17.63 -6.27 -4.17
CA LYS A 146 -18.82 -5.42 -4.00
C LYS A 146 -18.67 -4.10 -4.74
N LEU A 147 -17.54 -3.40 -4.56
CA LEU A 147 -17.26 -2.14 -5.25
C LEU A 147 -17.25 -2.30 -6.77
N TYR A 148 -16.57 -3.33 -7.27
CA TYR A 148 -16.57 -3.63 -8.69
C TYR A 148 -17.97 -3.83 -9.24
N HIS A 149 -18.81 -4.61 -8.55
CA HIS A 149 -20.20 -4.84 -8.96
C HIS A 149 -20.99 -3.53 -9.08
N ASN A 150 -20.81 -2.62 -8.12
CA ASN A 150 -21.53 -1.35 -8.07
C ASN A 150 -21.01 -0.33 -9.10
N LEU A 151 -19.72 -0.35 -9.41
CA LEU A 151 -19.07 0.68 -10.23
C LEU A 151 -18.96 0.31 -11.72
N LYS A 152 -18.96 -0.98 -12.08
CA LYS A 152 -18.74 -1.46 -13.46
C LYS A 152 -19.73 -0.94 -14.50
N GLY A 153 -20.91 -0.48 -14.07
CA GLY A 153 -21.92 0.12 -14.97
C GLY A 153 -21.76 1.64 -15.13
N GLN A 154 -20.92 2.28 -14.34
CA GLN A 154 -20.75 3.74 -14.28
C GLN A 154 -19.35 4.21 -14.71
N LEU A 155 -18.35 3.35 -14.57
CA LEU A 155 -16.96 3.59 -14.90
C LEU A 155 -16.35 2.40 -15.63
N PRO A 156 -15.36 2.60 -16.51
CA PRO A 156 -14.62 1.52 -17.18
C PRO A 156 -13.59 0.90 -16.22
N VAL A 157 -14.08 0.30 -15.13
CA VAL A 157 -13.25 -0.30 -14.10
C VAL A 157 -12.81 -1.71 -14.45
N LYS A 158 -11.57 -2.06 -14.06
CA LYS A 158 -11.04 -3.43 -14.11
C LYS A 158 -10.79 -3.91 -12.69
N MET A 159 -11.25 -5.11 -12.36
CA MET A 159 -10.94 -5.75 -11.08
C MET A 159 -9.66 -6.58 -11.22
N ILE A 160 -8.73 -6.39 -10.28
CA ILE A 160 -7.48 -7.13 -10.23
C ILE A 160 -7.66 -8.37 -9.37
N HIS A 161 -7.22 -9.50 -9.90
CA HIS A 161 -7.18 -10.81 -9.27
C HIS A 161 -5.73 -11.31 -9.13
N GLU A 162 -5.53 -12.34 -8.32
CA GLU A 162 -4.20 -12.95 -8.10
C GLU A 162 -3.55 -13.47 -9.40
N GLU A 163 -4.36 -13.81 -10.40
CA GLU A 163 -3.90 -14.28 -11.71
C GLU A 163 -3.66 -13.15 -12.73
N THR A 164 -3.76 -11.88 -12.33
CA THR A 164 -3.57 -10.74 -13.25
C THR A 164 -2.09 -10.43 -13.39
N TYR A 165 -1.50 -10.74 -14.53
CA TYR A 165 -0.06 -10.58 -14.80
C TYR A 165 0.33 -9.26 -15.49
N GLN A 166 -0.63 -8.50 -15.99
CA GLN A 166 -0.39 -7.22 -16.67
C GLN A 166 -1.31 -6.14 -16.11
N PHE A 167 -0.71 -4.99 -15.81
CA PHE A 167 -1.42 -3.81 -15.32
C PHE A 167 -1.43 -2.77 -16.45
N ASP A 168 -2.59 -2.60 -17.08
CA ASP A 168 -2.80 -1.52 -18.04
C ASP A 168 -3.18 -0.23 -17.31
N LYS A 169 -2.98 0.91 -17.99
CA LYS A 169 -3.56 2.19 -17.57
C LYS A 169 -5.08 2.08 -17.38
N GLY A 170 -5.63 2.94 -16.54
CA GLY A 170 -7.07 3.00 -16.30
C GLY A 170 -7.44 2.92 -14.82
N ILE A 171 -8.70 2.58 -14.56
CA ILE A 171 -9.26 2.50 -13.21
C ILE A 171 -9.22 1.05 -12.74
N LEU A 172 -8.41 0.78 -11.74
CA LEU A 172 -8.23 -0.55 -11.19
C LEU A 172 -8.86 -0.64 -9.79
N ILE A 173 -9.65 -1.67 -9.56
CA ILE A 173 -10.23 -1.98 -8.24
C ILE A 173 -9.55 -3.23 -7.70
N LEU A 174 -8.95 -3.12 -6.50
CA LEU A 174 -8.18 -4.21 -5.93
C LEU A 174 -8.15 -4.16 -4.39
N PRO A 175 -7.93 -5.31 -3.74
CA PRO A 175 -7.65 -5.34 -2.32
C PRO A 175 -6.20 -4.92 -2.06
N VAL A 176 -5.92 -4.36 -0.89
CA VAL A 176 -4.61 -3.81 -0.54
C VAL A 176 -3.46 -4.81 -0.69
N TYR A 177 -3.68 -6.09 -0.41
CA TYR A 177 -2.63 -7.11 -0.52
C TYR A 177 -2.17 -7.36 -1.97
N LEU A 178 -3.03 -7.07 -2.97
CA LEU A 178 -2.67 -7.12 -4.39
C LEU A 178 -2.10 -5.78 -4.90
N ALA A 179 -2.25 -4.69 -4.15
CA ALA A 179 -1.70 -3.40 -4.51
C ALA A 179 -0.18 -3.31 -4.27
N LYS A 180 0.39 -4.29 -3.61
CA LYS A 180 1.81 -4.32 -3.30
C LYS A 180 2.65 -4.43 -4.58
N GLY A 181 3.70 -3.60 -4.67
CA GLY A 181 4.51 -3.50 -5.89
C GLY A 181 3.88 -2.71 -7.04
N ILE A 182 2.60 -2.29 -6.91
CA ILE A 182 1.93 -1.46 -7.91
C ILE A 182 1.91 0.00 -7.44
N GLU A 183 2.00 0.92 -8.39
CA GLU A 183 1.95 2.36 -8.17
C GLU A 183 0.85 2.97 -9.04
N PHE A 184 0.14 3.95 -8.49
CA PHE A 184 -0.96 4.64 -9.16
C PHE A 184 -0.72 6.15 -9.13
N ASP A 185 -1.07 6.85 -10.21
CA ASP A 185 -1.09 8.31 -10.19
C ASP A 185 -1.97 8.82 -9.05
N ALA A 186 -3.13 8.21 -8.88
CA ALA A 186 -4.06 8.53 -7.82
C ALA A 186 -4.60 7.27 -7.13
N VAL A 187 -4.81 7.37 -5.82
CA VAL A 187 -5.44 6.31 -5.02
C VAL A 187 -6.70 6.84 -4.36
N ILE A 188 -7.76 6.03 -4.41
CA ILE A 188 -9.00 6.24 -3.67
C ILE A 188 -9.13 5.10 -2.65
N ILE A 189 -9.24 5.43 -1.36
CA ILE A 189 -9.58 4.50 -0.29
C ILE A 189 -11.07 4.68 0.01
N PRO A 190 -11.93 3.73 -0.38
CA PRO A 190 -13.39 3.89 -0.36
C PRO A 190 -14.00 3.88 1.03
N ASP A 191 -13.31 3.33 2.01
CA ASP A 191 -13.73 3.30 3.41
C ASP A 191 -12.52 3.39 4.35
N ALA A 192 -12.22 4.62 4.80
CA ALA A 192 -11.15 4.92 5.73
C ALA A 192 -11.66 5.07 7.18
N SER A 193 -12.76 4.41 7.53
CA SER A 193 -13.41 4.50 8.83
C SER A 193 -12.71 3.67 9.91
N GLU A 194 -12.92 4.08 11.17
CA GLU A 194 -12.53 3.32 12.37
C GLU A 194 -13.13 1.90 12.38
N LYS A 195 -14.34 1.74 11.85
CA LYS A 195 -14.99 0.44 11.74
C LYS A 195 -14.30 -0.53 10.77
N ASN A 196 -13.73 0.01 9.71
CA ASN A 196 -13.00 -0.79 8.71
C ASN A 196 -11.56 -1.06 9.14
N TYR A 197 -10.86 -0.05 9.67
CA TYR A 197 -9.48 -0.14 10.16
C TYR A 197 -9.46 0.08 11.67
N TYR A 198 -9.82 -0.95 12.45
CA TYR A 198 -10.05 -0.87 13.89
C TYR A 198 -8.93 -1.45 14.75
N ASN A 199 -8.08 -2.32 14.17
CA ASN A 199 -6.99 -2.96 14.88
C ASN A 199 -5.64 -2.32 14.53
N GLU A 200 -4.70 -2.36 15.47
CA GLU A 200 -3.32 -1.97 15.22
C GLU A 200 -2.68 -2.81 14.10
N THR A 201 -3.12 -4.06 13.93
CA THR A 201 -2.72 -4.93 12.82
C THR A 201 -3.14 -4.40 11.44
N ASP A 202 -4.14 -3.51 11.39
CA ASP A 202 -4.59 -2.87 10.14
C ASP A 202 -3.69 -1.70 9.71
N ARG A 203 -2.78 -1.23 10.58
CA ARG A 203 -1.87 -0.11 10.33
C ARG A 203 -1.05 -0.33 9.06
N ASN A 204 -0.43 -1.49 8.95
CA ASN A 204 0.36 -1.85 7.77
C ASN A 204 -0.47 -1.88 6.49
N LEU A 205 -1.71 -2.39 6.56
CA LEU A 205 -2.63 -2.40 5.42
C LEU A 205 -2.99 -0.99 4.99
N PHE A 206 -3.37 -0.13 5.94
CA PHE A 206 -3.73 1.25 5.66
C PHE A 206 -2.54 2.05 5.13
N TYR A 207 -1.38 1.91 5.75
CA TYR A 207 -0.12 2.52 5.30
C TYR A 207 0.22 2.08 3.87
N THR A 208 0.18 0.77 3.60
CA THR A 208 0.45 0.23 2.27
C THR A 208 -0.51 0.81 1.23
N ALA A 209 -1.82 0.87 1.52
CA ALA A 209 -2.80 1.43 0.59
C ALA A 209 -2.49 2.92 0.28
N CYS A 210 -2.21 3.72 1.31
CA CYS A 210 -1.89 5.14 1.14
C CYS A 210 -0.62 5.37 0.32
N THR A 211 0.42 4.57 0.56
CA THR A 211 1.74 4.70 -0.11
C THR A 211 1.76 4.18 -1.54
N ARG A 212 0.65 3.66 -2.06
CA ARG A 212 0.49 3.34 -3.50
C ARG A 212 0.24 4.58 -4.36
N ALA A 213 -0.14 5.71 -3.74
CA ALA A 213 -0.40 6.97 -4.43
C ALA A 213 0.89 7.70 -4.77
N MET A 214 1.08 8.05 -6.04
CA MET A 214 2.20 8.88 -6.47
C MET A 214 1.91 10.37 -6.35
N HIS A 215 0.68 10.81 -6.73
CA HIS A 215 0.31 12.22 -6.83
C HIS A 215 -0.90 12.64 -6.00
N GLU A 216 -1.95 11.81 -5.98
CA GLU A 216 -3.20 12.12 -5.31
C GLU A 216 -3.64 10.98 -4.41
N LEU A 217 -4.02 11.30 -3.18
CA LEU A 217 -4.59 10.37 -2.22
C LEU A 217 -5.94 10.91 -1.74
N VAL A 218 -7.00 10.16 -2.02
CA VAL A 218 -8.36 10.48 -1.57
C VAL A 218 -8.87 9.36 -0.67
N MET A 219 -9.31 9.73 0.51
CA MET A 219 -9.88 8.82 1.50
C MET A 219 -11.34 9.20 1.73
N ILE A 220 -12.23 8.22 1.79
CA ILE A 220 -13.67 8.45 1.99
C ILE A 220 -14.08 7.77 3.29
N THR A 221 -14.95 8.42 4.06
CA THR A 221 -15.54 7.83 5.27
C THR A 221 -16.97 8.32 5.48
N THR A 222 -17.85 7.43 5.91
CA THR A 222 -19.23 7.74 6.34
C THR A 222 -19.37 7.74 7.86
N GLU A 223 -18.31 7.40 8.57
CA GLU A 223 -18.26 7.32 10.03
C GLU A 223 -17.04 8.09 10.56
N LYS A 224 -16.61 7.79 11.78
CA LYS A 224 -15.37 8.36 12.31
C LYS A 224 -14.17 7.85 11.49
N PRO A 225 -13.22 8.72 11.14
CA PRO A 225 -11.97 8.30 10.53
C PRO A 225 -11.23 7.29 11.40
N CYS A 226 -10.47 6.39 10.78
CA CYS A 226 -9.66 5.42 11.52
C CYS A 226 -8.60 6.12 12.39
N LEU A 227 -8.11 5.40 13.40
CA LEU A 227 -7.13 5.92 14.37
C LEU A 227 -5.89 6.49 13.69
N PHE A 228 -5.43 5.88 12.64
CA PHE A 228 -4.21 6.26 11.91
C PHE A 228 -4.33 7.65 11.27
N ILE A 229 -5.51 8.01 10.75
CA ILE A 229 -5.77 9.37 10.25
C ILE A 229 -5.75 10.39 11.39
N ASN A 230 -6.27 10.00 12.57
CA ASN A 230 -6.31 10.88 13.74
C ASN A 230 -4.93 11.10 14.38
N GLU A 231 -3.94 10.23 14.13
CA GLU A 231 -2.54 10.43 14.52
C GLU A 231 -1.85 11.49 13.65
N ALA A 232 -2.35 11.72 12.43
CA ALA A 232 -1.78 12.71 11.52
C ALA A 232 -2.19 14.13 11.93
N PRO A 233 -1.26 15.10 11.89
CA PRO A 233 -1.61 16.50 12.09
C PRO A 233 -2.69 16.95 11.11
N GLN A 234 -3.71 17.68 11.59
CA GLN A 234 -4.78 18.22 10.74
C GLN A 234 -4.26 19.06 9.57
N SER A 235 -3.07 19.66 9.73
CA SER A 235 -2.40 20.42 8.68
C SER A 235 -1.84 19.56 7.54
N SER A 236 -1.73 18.24 7.71
CA SER A 236 -1.14 17.32 6.73
C SER A 236 -2.12 16.81 5.69
N TYR A 237 -3.42 16.99 5.88
CA TYR A 237 -4.47 16.61 4.94
C TYR A 237 -5.58 17.66 4.87
N VAL A 238 -6.45 17.57 3.87
CA VAL A 238 -7.63 18.43 3.70
C VAL A 238 -8.87 17.62 4.07
N LEU A 239 -9.69 18.16 4.97
CA LEU A 239 -10.98 17.58 5.31
C LEU A 239 -12.06 18.25 4.46
N GLU A 240 -12.74 17.46 3.64
CA GLU A 240 -13.87 17.92 2.84
C GLU A 240 -15.16 17.30 3.37
N PHE A 241 -16.17 18.13 3.54
CA PHE A 241 -17.54 17.68 3.80
C PHE A 241 -18.30 17.74 2.49
N LYS A 242 -19.13 16.74 2.22
CA LYS A 242 -20.07 16.85 1.10
C LYS A 242 -21.04 17.99 1.42
N ILE A 243 -20.90 19.06 0.68
CA ILE A 243 -21.91 20.12 0.67
C ILE A 243 -22.97 19.66 -0.32
N ASP A 244 -24.20 19.40 0.17
CA ASP A 244 -25.35 19.16 -0.71
C ASP A 244 -25.50 20.35 -1.65
N ASN A 245 -25.36 20.09 -2.96
CA ASN A 245 -25.79 21.01 -4.02
C ASN A 245 -27.14 20.55 -4.54
#